data_6646b969b0c44c1f28db70f3b3ff76bd
#
_entry.id   6646b969b0c44c1f28db70f3b3ff76bd
#
_cell.length_a   1.000
_cell.length_b   1.000
_cell.length_c   1.000
_cell.angle_alpha   90.00
_cell.angle_beta   90.00
_cell.angle_gamma   90.00
#
_symmetry.space_group_name_H-M   'P 1'
#
loop_
_entity.id
_entity.type
_entity.pdbx_description
1 polymer ?
#
loop_
_entity_poly.entity_id
_entity_poly.type
_entity_poly.pdbx_seq_one_letter_code
_entity_poly.pdbx_strand_id
1 'polypeptide(L)'
;MKPGRITHAIALLLSSISSLFAHPAPSKTEPAKAKFNKKSDKLSEGLSLDPISFSPRNFLAPSESGQRYPWKKSIVTTVFWIGEQPSGNNPVPNRASSWDKNWTKNYGGFDDPNPAHRSNYIPVKFTPRQNPFYCALPYSDKATTGHRPEAPRVVPWFKEAYQGPAVSTCKGRWVAIHKGNRTVYAQWEDAGPFRTDHWQYVFGNDRPKPNLNKGAGLDVSPAVRDSLGMNPTDVTDWRFVEFSEVPRGPWSTLGENNTFVINDRKKGAALAEAAKPSGGPIVR
;
A
#
# COMPACT_ATOMS: atom_id res chain seq x y z
N MET A 1 50.99 44.00 18.71
CA MET A 1 50.16 44.34 19.87
C MET A 1 49.07 43.27 20.01
N LYS A 2 49.15 42.41 21.03
CA LYS A 2 48.06 41.58 21.53
C LYS A 2 47.32 42.40 22.57
N PRO A 3 46.02 42.23 22.78
CA PRO A 3 45.43 41.40 23.79
C PRO A 3 44.07 40.84 23.31
N GLY A 4 43.34 40.01 24.02
CA GLY A 4 43.38 39.40 25.35
C GLY A 4 42.15 38.48 25.47
N ARG A 5 42.34 37.32 26.04
CA ARG A 5 41.30 36.30 26.36
C ARG A 5 40.39 36.84 27.47
N ILE A 6 39.08 36.60 27.34
CA ILE A 6 38.18 36.57 28.51
C ILE A 6 37.43 35.24 28.51
N THR A 7 37.81 34.41 29.44
CA THR A 7 37.15 33.20 29.90
C THR A 7 36.06 33.60 30.91
N HIS A 8 34.82 33.19 30.71
CA HIS A 8 33.81 33.13 31.75
C HIS A 8 33.32 31.71 31.92
N ALA A 9 33.75 31.15 33.04
CA ALA A 9 33.18 29.94 33.62
C ALA A 9 31.87 30.31 34.29
N ILE A 10 30.82 29.57 34.06
CA ILE A 10 29.60 29.60 34.88
C ILE A 10 29.38 28.18 35.39
N ALA A 11 29.32 28.14 36.73
CA ALA A 11 29.26 26.95 37.54
C ALA A 11 27.88 26.25 37.49
N LEU A 12 27.95 24.91 37.59
CA LEU A 12 26.82 24.06 37.92
C LEU A 12 26.20 24.38 39.26
N LEU A 13 24.88 24.44 39.31
CA LEU A 13 24.09 24.24 40.50
C LEU A 13 23.09 23.11 40.26
N LEU A 14 23.46 21.95 40.81
CA LEU A 14 22.57 20.80 41.01
C LEU A 14 21.70 21.10 42.24
N SER A 15 20.39 21.13 42.08
CA SER A 15 19.45 21.01 43.21
C SER A 15 18.54 19.81 42.94
N SER A 16 18.81 18.77 43.68
CA SER A 16 18.01 17.57 43.85
C SER A 16 16.75 17.90 44.67
N ILE A 17 15.58 17.64 44.11
CA ILE A 17 14.34 17.53 44.89
C ILE A 17 13.79 16.12 44.66
N SER A 18 14.03 15.27 45.67
CA SER A 18 13.34 13.99 45.85
C SER A 18 11.97 14.27 46.48
N SER A 19 10.89 14.02 45.79
CA SER A 19 9.57 13.86 46.38
C SER A 19 9.15 12.42 46.35
N LEU A 20 9.13 11.80 47.54
CA LEU A 20 8.47 10.53 47.82
C LEU A 20 6.97 10.66 47.53
N PHE A 21 6.46 9.84 46.66
CA PHE A 21 5.06 9.43 46.66
C PHE A 21 4.97 7.94 46.97
N ALA A 22 4.50 7.65 48.18
CA ALA A 22 4.15 6.31 48.62
C ALA A 22 2.92 5.82 47.89
N HIS A 23 3.01 4.64 47.30
CA HIS A 23 1.86 3.91 46.76
C HIS A 23 1.23 3.09 47.88
N PRO A 24 -0.11 3.13 48.05
CA PRO A 24 -0.80 2.19 48.96
C PRO A 24 -0.90 0.82 48.29
N ALA A 25 -0.66 -0.22 49.08
CA ALA A 25 -0.78 -1.62 48.71
C ALA A 25 -2.25 -2.03 48.38
N PRO A 26 -2.46 -2.97 47.47
CA PRO A 26 -3.81 -3.46 47.13
C PRO A 26 -4.36 -4.34 48.28
N SER A 27 -5.54 -3.97 48.78
CA SER A 27 -6.36 -4.74 49.70
C SER A 27 -6.89 -6.00 49.02
N LYS A 28 -6.65 -7.17 49.67
CA LYS A 28 -7.29 -8.44 49.33
C LYS A 28 -8.74 -8.40 49.76
N THR A 29 -9.68 -8.42 48.83
CA THR A 29 -11.08 -8.73 49.12
C THR A 29 -11.44 -10.05 48.41
N GLU A 30 -11.86 -11.05 49.20
CA GLU A 30 -12.36 -12.32 48.74
C GLU A 30 -13.64 -12.16 47.87
N PRO A 31 -13.89 -13.11 46.93
CA PRO A 31 -15.11 -13.05 46.11
C PRO A 31 -16.31 -13.57 46.88
N ALA A 32 -17.32 -12.73 47.05
CA ALA A 32 -18.63 -13.11 47.57
C ALA A 32 -19.33 -14.05 46.57
N LYS A 33 -19.74 -15.23 47.04
CA LYS A 33 -20.58 -16.20 46.31
C LYS A 33 -21.97 -15.59 46.08
N ALA A 34 -22.23 -15.13 44.86
CA ALA A 34 -23.56 -14.75 44.44
C ALA A 34 -24.37 -16.02 44.14
N LYS A 35 -25.47 -16.23 44.91
CA LYS A 35 -26.46 -17.28 44.69
C LYS A 35 -27.21 -16.97 43.38
N PHE A 36 -27.12 -17.87 42.42
CA PHE A 36 -27.90 -17.84 41.18
C PHE A 36 -29.37 -18.16 41.49
N ASN A 37 -30.23 -17.17 41.42
CA ASN A 37 -31.66 -17.34 41.51
C ASN A 37 -32.21 -17.71 40.12
N LYS A 38 -32.70 -18.94 40.02
CA LYS A 38 -33.36 -19.56 38.87
C LYS A 38 -34.80 -19.01 38.79
N LYS A 39 -35.03 -17.93 38.03
CA LYS A 39 -36.41 -17.57 37.58
C LYS A 39 -36.34 -16.50 36.48
N SER A 40 -36.37 -16.92 35.23
CA SER A 40 -37.10 -16.28 34.12
C SER A 40 -36.87 -17.06 32.82
N ASP A 41 -37.49 -18.25 32.73
CA ASP A 41 -37.90 -18.73 31.42
C ASP A 41 -39.09 -17.86 31.01
N LYS A 42 -38.89 -17.03 29.98
CA LYS A 42 -39.83 -16.49 28.99
C LYS A 42 -39.37 -15.09 28.58
N LEU A 43 -38.53 -15.02 27.57
CA LEU A 43 -38.40 -13.96 26.55
C LEU A 43 -37.24 -14.34 25.62
N SER A 44 -37.42 -15.41 24.86
CA SER A 44 -36.56 -15.75 23.71
C SER A 44 -37.46 -16.05 22.51
N GLU A 45 -38.25 -15.04 22.12
CA GLU A 45 -38.83 -15.03 20.78
C GLU A 45 -38.39 -13.77 20.08
N GLY A 46 -37.64 -13.96 18.97
CA GLY A 46 -37.59 -13.01 17.90
C GLY A 46 -36.40 -12.03 17.86
N LEU A 47 -35.18 -12.52 17.84
CA LEU A 47 -34.08 -11.86 17.10
C LEU A 47 -33.18 -12.98 16.54
N SER A 48 -33.66 -13.63 15.51
CA SER A 48 -32.82 -14.36 14.58
C SER A 48 -31.95 -13.32 13.85
N LEU A 49 -30.75 -13.09 14.37
CA LEU A 49 -29.70 -12.50 13.57
C LEU A 49 -29.33 -13.57 12.56
N ASP A 50 -29.98 -13.51 11.40
CA ASP A 50 -29.51 -14.25 10.23
C ASP A 50 -28.03 -13.94 10.08
N PRO A 51 -27.15 -14.96 9.99
CA PRO A 51 -25.77 -14.73 9.67
C PRO A 51 -25.79 -14.00 8.32
N ILE A 52 -25.32 -12.74 8.31
CA ILE A 52 -25.15 -11.97 7.09
C ILE A 52 -24.36 -12.89 6.17
N SER A 53 -25.04 -13.48 5.21
CA SER A 53 -24.44 -14.34 4.20
C SER A 53 -23.60 -13.43 3.32
N PHE A 54 -22.32 -13.26 3.68
CA PHE A 54 -21.33 -12.63 2.87
C PHE A 54 -21.06 -13.53 1.67
N SER A 55 -21.88 -13.39 0.63
CA SER A 55 -21.59 -14.01 -0.65
C SER A 55 -20.47 -13.19 -1.33
N PRO A 56 -19.28 -13.77 -1.57
CA PRO A 56 -18.21 -13.10 -2.30
C PRO A 56 -18.63 -12.64 -3.71
N ARG A 57 -19.70 -13.21 -4.26
CA ARG A 57 -20.25 -12.89 -5.59
C ARG A 57 -20.87 -11.48 -5.66
N ASN A 58 -21.30 -10.90 -4.55
CA ASN A 58 -21.92 -9.57 -4.55
C ASN A 58 -20.91 -8.41 -4.65
N PHE A 59 -19.59 -8.69 -4.44
CA PHE A 59 -18.56 -7.67 -4.60
C PHE A 59 -18.12 -7.46 -6.06
N LEU A 60 -18.48 -8.38 -6.94
CA LEU A 60 -18.01 -8.40 -8.32
C LEU A 60 -19.17 -8.51 -9.32
N ALA A 61 -20.35 -8.02 -8.98
CA ALA A 61 -21.39 -7.86 -10.00
C ALA A 61 -20.78 -7.07 -11.18
N PRO A 62 -20.82 -7.58 -12.42
CA PRO A 62 -20.34 -6.81 -13.55
C PRO A 62 -21.08 -5.48 -13.56
N SER A 63 -20.35 -4.35 -13.63
CA SER A 63 -21.00 -3.09 -13.91
C SER A 63 -21.70 -3.23 -15.28
N GLU A 64 -22.79 -2.53 -15.50
CA GLU A 64 -23.51 -2.50 -16.78
C GLU A 64 -22.62 -2.13 -17.98
N SER A 65 -21.39 -1.66 -17.75
CA SER A 65 -20.34 -1.33 -18.71
C SER A 65 -19.43 -2.49 -19.10
N GLY A 66 -19.64 -3.74 -18.62
CA GLY A 66 -18.77 -4.88 -18.87
C GLY A 66 -17.42 -4.84 -18.14
N GLN A 67 -17.17 -3.85 -17.31
CA GLN A 67 -15.93 -3.73 -16.52
C GLN A 67 -16.00 -4.63 -15.28
N ARG A 68 -14.96 -5.45 -15.09
CA ARG A 68 -14.88 -6.41 -13.96
C ARG A 68 -14.84 -5.72 -12.58
N TYR A 69 -14.22 -4.54 -12.49
CA TYR A 69 -14.04 -3.82 -11.22
C TYR A 69 -14.68 -2.43 -11.28
N PRO A 70 -15.52 -2.07 -10.28
CA PRO A 70 -16.18 -0.76 -10.25
C PRO A 70 -15.19 0.36 -9.89
N TRP A 71 -15.48 1.58 -10.38
CA TRP A 71 -14.76 2.78 -10.01
C TRP A 71 -15.05 3.18 -8.55
N LYS A 72 -14.00 3.46 -7.79
CA LYS A 72 -14.06 4.17 -6.52
C LYS A 72 -13.99 5.66 -6.82
N LYS A 73 -15.11 6.34 -6.65
CA LYS A 73 -15.26 7.75 -7.06
C LYS A 73 -14.90 8.72 -5.95
N SER A 74 -14.35 9.89 -6.35
CA SER A 74 -14.09 11.03 -5.46
C SER A 74 -13.25 10.62 -4.22
N ILE A 75 -12.11 10.01 -4.46
CA ILE A 75 -11.18 9.56 -3.42
C ILE A 75 -10.11 10.62 -3.21
N VAL A 76 -9.96 11.08 -1.96
CA VAL A 76 -8.81 11.92 -1.59
C VAL A 76 -7.54 11.10 -1.79
N THR A 77 -6.64 11.65 -2.60
CA THR A 77 -5.42 11.01 -3.06
C THR A 77 -4.23 11.88 -2.72
N THR A 78 -3.22 11.29 -2.11
CA THR A 78 -1.99 11.95 -1.69
C THR A 78 -0.79 11.42 -2.47
N VAL A 79 0.32 12.14 -2.41
CA VAL A 79 1.57 11.74 -3.05
C VAL A 79 2.52 11.22 -1.99
N PHE A 80 3.10 10.08 -2.22
CA PHE A 80 4.16 9.47 -1.43
C PHE A 80 5.30 9.02 -2.34
N TRP A 81 6.48 8.76 -1.80
CA TRP A 81 7.61 8.36 -2.63
C TRP A 81 8.56 7.40 -1.92
N ILE A 82 9.21 6.58 -2.71
CA ILE A 82 10.23 5.63 -2.24
C ILE A 82 11.39 6.41 -1.64
N GLY A 83 11.71 6.11 -0.38
CA GLY A 83 12.76 6.79 0.38
C GLY A 83 12.29 8.03 1.14
N GLU A 84 11.00 8.35 1.13
CA GLU A 84 10.42 9.43 1.94
C GLU A 84 10.79 9.27 3.41
N GLN A 85 11.18 10.38 4.03
CA GLN A 85 11.47 10.41 5.46
C GLN A 85 10.21 10.74 6.27
N PRO A 86 10.11 10.30 7.52
CA PRO A 86 8.98 10.67 8.38
C PRO A 86 8.76 12.17 8.46
N SER A 87 7.50 12.57 8.47
CA SER A 87 7.06 13.96 8.62
C SER A 87 5.81 14.01 9.51
N GLY A 88 5.32 15.22 9.83
CA GLY A 88 4.09 15.36 10.63
C GLY A 88 2.86 14.72 10.01
N ASN A 89 2.80 14.63 8.69
CA ASN A 89 1.69 14.02 7.93
C ASN A 89 1.96 12.58 7.48
N ASN A 90 3.20 12.12 7.59
CA ASN A 90 3.61 10.74 7.30
C ASN A 90 4.61 10.28 8.36
N PRO A 91 4.17 9.63 9.45
CA PRO A 91 5.06 9.21 10.53
C PRO A 91 5.95 8.01 10.19
N VAL A 92 5.75 7.36 9.05
CA VAL A 92 6.44 6.12 8.64
C VAL A 92 7.42 6.41 7.51
N PRO A 93 8.68 5.95 7.59
CA PRO A 93 9.63 6.09 6.48
C PRO A 93 9.32 5.10 5.36
N ASN A 94 9.28 5.56 4.11
CA ASN A 94 9.03 4.71 2.92
C ASN A 94 10.34 4.13 2.33
N ARG A 95 11.26 3.66 3.20
CA ARG A 95 12.47 2.94 2.76
C ARG A 95 12.18 1.50 2.35
N ALA A 96 11.16 0.92 2.97
CA ALA A 96 10.60 -0.38 2.67
C ALA A 96 9.12 -0.23 2.35
N SER A 97 8.54 -1.16 1.59
CA SER A 97 7.11 -1.29 1.45
C SER A 97 6.59 -2.47 2.27
N SER A 98 5.29 -2.63 2.34
CA SER A 98 4.64 -3.78 2.98
C SER A 98 5.10 -5.13 2.39
N TRP A 99 5.66 -5.13 1.19
CA TRP A 99 6.05 -6.34 0.44
C TRP A 99 7.49 -6.33 -0.05
N ASP A 100 8.26 -5.26 0.17
CA ASP A 100 9.67 -5.15 -0.21
C ASP A 100 10.48 -4.46 0.88
N LYS A 101 11.19 -5.25 1.68
CA LYS A 101 12.04 -4.75 2.78
C LYS A 101 13.21 -3.88 2.31
N ASN A 102 13.61 -4.01 1.05
CA ASN A 102 14.72 -3.29 0.44
C ASN A 102 14.25 -2.33 -0.65
N TRP A 103 13.05 -1.78 -0.55
CA TRP A 103 12.37 -1.07 -1.63
C TRP A 103 13.22 0.03 -2.24
N THR A 104 13.79 0.93 -1.44
CA THR A 104 14.69 2.00 -1.94
C THR A 104 15.90 1.44 -2.71
N LYS A 105 16.52 0.36 -2.21
CA LYS A 105 17.66 -0.29 -2.88
C LYS A 105 17.22 -0.95 -4.19
N ASN A 106 16.08 -1.63 -4.17
CA ASN A 106 15.55 -2.35 -5.34
C ASN A 106 15.06 -1.38 -6.41
N TYR A 107 14.51 -0.23 -6.04
CA TYR A 107 14.14 0.85 -6.96
C TYR A 107 15.37 1.50 -7.60
N GLY A 108 16.48 1.59 -6.89
CA GLY A 108 17.74 2.17 -7.36
C GLY A 108 18.13 3.46 -6.65
N GLY A 109 17.31 3.95 -5.71
CA GLY A 109 17.58 5.15 -4.95
C GLY A 109 16.31 5.84 -4.44
N PHE A 110 16.46 7.11 -4.09
CA PHE A 110 15.40 7.99 -3.63
C PHE A 110 14.57 8.50 -4.82
N ASP A 111 13.26 8.26 -4.82
CA ASP A 111 12.34 8.76 -5.85
C ASP A 111 11.98 10.24 -5.56
N ASP A 112 12.91 11.13 -5.85
CA ASP A 112 12.82 12.55 -5.53
C ASP A 112 11.50 13.15 -6.07
N PRO A 113 10.60 13.65 -5.20
CA PRO A 113 9.31 14.17 -5.61
C PRO A 113 9.38 15.58 -6.20
N ASN A 114 10.54 16.27 -6.11
CA ASN A 114 10.69 17.63 -6.63
C ASN A 114 10.62 17.63 -8.16
N PRO A 115 9.64 18.30 -8.79
CA PRO A 115 9.51 18.34 -10.25
C PRO A 115 10.76 18.84 -10.97
N ALA A 116 11.55 19.75 -10.37
CA ALA A 116 12.79 20.25 -10.94
C ALA A 116 13.90 19.18 -11.02
N HIS A 117 13.78 18.11 -10.26
CA HIS A 117 14.72 16.99 -10.24
C HIS A 117 14.22 15.77 -11.02
N ARG A 118 13.17 15.94 -11.82
CA ARG A 118 12.54 14.86 -12.60
C ARG A 118 12.49 15.20 -14.08
N SER A 119 12.63 14.18 -14.92
CA SER A 119 12.45 14.26 -16.36
C SER A 119 11.80 12.97 -16.84
N ASN A 120 10.84 13.06 -17.78
CA ASN A 120 10.11 11.91 -18.29
C ASN A 120 9.57 10.99 -17.17
N TYR A 121 9.01 11.60 -16.11
CA TYR A 121 8.42 10.94 -14.95
C TYR A 121 9.39 10.19 -14.02
N ILE A 122 10.70 10.34 -14.18
CA ILE A 122 11.72 9.68 -13.36
C ILE A 122 12.71 10.67 -12.75
N PRO A 123 13.40 10.33 -11.64
CA PRO A 123 14.51 11.13 -11.14
C PRO A 123 15.61 11.26 -12.17
N VAL A 124 16.20 12.47 -12.32
CA VAL A 124 17.31 12.70 -13.27
C VAL A 124 18.62 12.03 -12.84
N LYS A 125 18.75 11.66 -11.56
CA LYS A 125 19.99 11.11 -10.97
C LYS A 125 20.26 9.66 -11.34
N PHE A 126 19.21 8.88 -11.68
CA PHE A 126 19.32 7.45 -12.01
C PHE A 126 18.09 6.97 -12.77
N THR A 127 18.25 5.85 -13.49
CA THR A 127 17.11 5.15 -14.10
C THR A 127 16.54 4.15 -13.09
N PRO A 128 15.24 4.26 -12.74
CA PRO A 128 14.59 3.31 -11.84
C PRO A 128 14.65 1.87 -12.34
N ARG A 129 14.96 0.94 -11.42
CA ARG A 129 14.94 -0.52 -11.70
C ARG A 129 13.58 -1.15 -11.45
N GLN A 130 12.67 -0.44 -10.78
CA GLN A 130 11.26 -0.82 -10.64
C GLN A 130 10.38 0.22 -11.35
N ASN A 131 9.12 -0.14 -11.58
CA ASN A 131 8.17 0.74 -12.26
C ASN A 131 7.99 2.05 -11.47
N PRO A 132 8.26 3.23 -12.06
CA PRO A 132 8.05 4.50 -11.38
C PRO A 132 6.58 4.87 -11.20
N PHE A 133 5.66 4.21 -11.92
CA PHE A 133 4.22 4.36 -11.75
C PHE A 133 3.73 3.33 -10.74
N TYR A 134 3.79 3.68 -9.46
CA TYR A 134 3.34 2.86 -8.34
C TYR A 134 2.29 3.59 -7.49
N CYS A 135 1.50 2.83 -6.74
CA CYS A 135 0.51 3.35 -5.81
C CYS A 135 0.45 2.49 -4.55
N ALA A 136 -0.22 3.02 -3.52
CA ALA A 136 -0.56 2.31 -2.31
C ALA A 136 -2.07 2.39 -2.04
N LEU A 137 -2.65 1.29 -1.57
CA LEU A 137 -4.02 1.18 -1.11
C LEU A 137 -4.05 0.66 0.33
N PRO A 138 -5.01 1.06 1.19
CA PRO A 138 -4.95 0.78 2.63
C PRO A 138 -5.33 -0.67 2.99
N TYR A 139 -4.70 -1.64 2.32
CA TYR A 139 -4.82 -3.06 2.61
C TYR A 139 -3.54 -3.80 2.22
N SER A 140 -3.10 -4.71 3.08
CA SER A 140 -2.11 -5.75 2.78
C SER A 140 -2.75 -7.10 3.02
N ASP A 141 -2.62 -8.00 2.06
CA ASP A 141 -3.07 -9.39 2.21
C ASP A 141 -2.14 -10.21 3.13
N LYS A 142 -1.00 -9.63 3.55
CA LYS A 142 -0.01 -10.30 4.40
C LYS A 142 -0.25 -10.05 5.89
N ALA A 143 -0.10 -11.11 6.68
CA ALA A 143 0.03 -11.09 8.13
C ALA A 143 1.50 -11.30 8.53
N THR A 144 1.78 -11.39 9.83
CA THR A 144 3.13 -11.72 10.35
C THR A 144 3.60 -13.07 9.80
N THR A 145 2.70 -14.03 9.70
CA THR A 145 2.93 -15.33 9.07
C THR A 145 1.83 -15.59 8.03
N GLY A 146 2.24 -15.80 6.77
CA GLY A 146 1.30 -16.11 5.69
C GLY A 146 0.39 -14.95 5.27
N HIS A 147 -0.82 -15.28 4.83
CA HIS A 147 -1.85 -14.33 4.44
C HIS A 147 -2.80 -14.03 5.59
N ARG A 148 -3.46 -12.88 5.55
CA ARG A 148 -4.55 -12.54 6.47
C ARG A 148 -5.71 -13.53 6.28
N PRO A 149 -6.44 -13.90 7.37
CA PRO A 149 -7.52 -14.89 7.30
C PRO A 149 -8.65 -14.52 6.32
N GLU A 150 -8.91 -13.23 6.15
CA GLU A 150 -9.94 -12.74 5.23
C GLU A 150 -9.48 -12.71 3.77
N ALA A 151 -8.16 -12.63 3.49
CA ALA A 151 -7.62 -12.43 2.14
C ALA A 151 -8.18 -13.41 1.09
N PRO A 152 -8.31 -14.73 1.35
CA PRO A 152 -8.85 -15.67 0.37
C PRO A 152 -10.30 -15.40 -0.03
N ARG A 153 -11.05 -14.66 0.79
CA ARG A 153 -12.47 -14.36 0.57
C ARG A 153 -12.68 -12.97 -0.03
N VAL A 154 -11.80 -12.01 0.31
CA VAL A 154 -12.01 -10.60 -0.07
C VAL A 154 -11.19 -10.17 -1.28
N VAL A 155 -10.04 -10.81 -1.53
CA VAL A 155 -9.21 -10.52 -2.72
C VAL A 155 -9.78 -11.28 -3.92
N PRO A 156 -10.32 -10.60 -4.94
CA PRO A 156 -11.07 -11.26 -6.02
C PRO A 156 -10.26 -12.25 -6.84
N TRP A 157 -8.96 -12.05 -6.93
CA TRP A 157 -8.02 -12.86 -7.72
C TRP A 157 -7.11 -13.73 -6.85
N PHE A 158 -7.46 -13.92 -5.56
CA PHE A 158 -6.59 -14.60 -4.61
C PHE A 158 -6.14 -15.98 -5.09
N LYS A 159 -7.08 -16.80 -5.57
CA LYS A 159 -6.80 -18.17 -6.00
C LYS A 159 -5.85 -18.22 -7.19
N GLU A 160 -6.08 -17.35 -8.17
CA GLU A 160 -5.30 -17.27 -9.41
C GLU A 160 -3.89 -16.71 -9.17
N ALA A 161 -3.74 -15.77 -8.21
CA ALA A 161 -2.48 -15.12 -7.89
C ALA A 161 -1.68 -15.82 -6.79
N TYR A 162 -2.22 -16.85 -6.14
CA TYR A 162 -1.58 -17.49 -5.01
C TYR A 162 -0.32 -18.27 -5.42
N GLN A 163 0.83 -17.88 -4.88
CA GLN A 163 2.14 -18.51 -5.10
C GLN A 163 2.79 -18.98 -3.78
N GLY A 164 1.96 -19.30 -2.79
CA GLY A 164 2.43 -19.73 -1.48
C GLY A 164 2.32 -18.64 -0.39
N PRO A 165 2.52 -19.02 0.88
CA PRO A 165 2.23 -18.14 2.01
C PRO A 165 3.18 -16.93 2.11
N ALA A 166 4.33 -16.94 1.45
CA ALA A 166 5.29 -15.85 1.50
C ALA A 166 5.01 -14.72 0.50
N VAL A 167 4.31 -15.02 -0.61
CA VAL A 167 4.12 -14.11 -1.75
C VAL A 167 2.77 -13.41 -1.65
N SER A 168 2.76 -12.06 -1.73
CA SER A 168 1.51 -11.29 -1.76
C SER A 168 0.74 -11.53 -3.06
N THR A 169 -0.58 -11.66 -2.96
CA THR A 169 -1.50 -11.71 -4.11
C THR A 169 -1.93 -10.31 -4.58
N CYS A 170 -1.61 -9.28 -3.81
CA CYS A 170 -1.95 -7.88 -4.10
C CYS A 170 -0.82 -7.13 -4.81
N LYS A 171 0.45 -7.42 -4.46
CA LYS A 171 1.60 -6.75 -5.03
C LYS A 171 1.64 -6.84 -6.55
N GLY A 172 1.91 -5.72 -7.22
CA GLY A 172 2.04 -5.65 -8.67
C GLY A 172 0.71 -5.59 -9.42
N ARG A 173 -0.44 -5.59 -8.71
CA ARG A 173 -1.76 -5.46 -9.36
C ARG A 173 -1.92 -4.09 -9.98
N TRP A 174 -2.50 -4.04 -11.19
CA TRP A 174 -2.71 -2.79 -11.91
C TRP A 174 -3.96 -2.05 -11.45
N VAL A 175 -3.81 -0.74 -11.35
CA VAL A 175 -4.84 0.21 -10.94
C VAL A 175 -4.93 1.31 -12.01
N ALA A 176 -6.13 1.58 -12.53
CA ALA A 176 -6.41 2.77 -13.33
C ALA A 176 -6.78 3.92 -12.38
N ILE A 177 -6.18 5.09 -12.57
CA ILE A 177 -6.39 6.29 -11.76
C ILE A 177 -6.80 7.41 -12.71
N HIS A 178 -7.94 8.05 -12.42
CA HIS A 178 -8.56 9.02 -13.31
C HIS A 178 -8.72 10.38 -12.63
N LYS A 179 -8.38 11.45 -13.34
CA LYS A 179 -8.61 12.84 -12.94
C LYS A 179 -8.89 13.70 -14.15
N GLY A 180 -10.05 14.38 -14.14
CA GLY A 180 -10.46 15.23 -15.26
C GLY A 180 -10.64 14.44 -16.55
N ASN A 181 -9.80 14.66 -17.53
CA ASN A 181 -9.77 13.93 -18.81
C ASN A 181 -8.58 12.97 -18.95
N ARG A 182 -7.83 12.73 -17.88
CA ARG A 182 -6.63 11.89 -17.90
C ARG A 182 -6.83 10.61 -17.13
N THR A 183 -6.32 9.51 -17.67
CA THR A 183 -6.21 8.22 -16.98
C THR A 183 -4.78 7.75 -17.01
N VAL A 184 -4.25 7.38 -15.87
CA VAL A 184 -2.92 6.84 -15.67
C VAL A 184 -3.03 5.47 -15.03
N TYR A 185 -2.10 4.59 -15.34
CA TYR A 185 -2.06 3.24 -14.78
C TYR A 185 -0.83 3.06 -13.91
N ALA A 186 -1.03 2.45 -12.74
CA ALA A 186 0.02 2.23 -11.75
C ALA A 186 -0.03 0.80 -11.21
N GLN A 187 1.09 0.29 -10.74
CA GLN A 187 1.15 -0.98 -10.01
C GLN A 187 0.98 -0.74 -8.51
N TRP A 188 0.21 -1.58 -7.86
CA TRP A 188 0.02 -1.55 -6.42
C TRP A 188 1.24 -2.17 -5.72
N GLU A 189 2.12 -1.34 -5.16
CA GLU A 189 3.42 -1.75 -4.62
C GLU A 189 3.57 -1.57 -3.11
N ASP A 190 2.60 -0.91 -2.44
CA ASP A 190 2.62 -0.75 -0.98
C ASP A 190 1.21 -0.74 -0.38
N ALA A 191 1.12 -0.94 0.94
CA ALA A 191 -0.12 -0.81 1.70
C ALA A 191 -0.13 0.48 2.53
N GLY A 192 -1.07 1.35 2.20
CA GLY A 192 -1.29 2.70 2.76
C GLY A 192 -2.37 3.43 1.96
N PRO A 193 -2.73 4.65 2.34
CA PRO A 193 -2.23 5.43 3.48
C PRO A 193 -2.74 4.96 4.85
N PHE A 194 -1.89 5.11 5.86
CA PHE A 194 -2.15 4.93 7.30
C PHE A 194 -2.65 3.56 7.75
N ARG A 195 -3.35 2.80 6.92
CA ARG A 195 -3.94 1.51 7.26
C ARG A 195 -3.47 0.42 6.31
N THR A 196 -3.47 -0.79 6.83
CA THR A 196 -3.10 -1.99 6.06
C THR A 196 -4.15 -3.09 6.16
N ASP A 197 -5.34 -2.77 6.66
CA ASP A 197 -6.39 -3.75 7.01
C ASP A 197 -7.80 -3.38 6.48
N HIS A 198 -7.92 -2.33 5.65
CA HIS A 198 -9.22 -1.79 5.25
C HIS A 198 -9.75 -2.42 3.95
N TRP A 199 -9.93 -3.75 3.97
CA TRP A 199 -10.44 -4.48 2.80
C TRP A 199 -11.86 -4.07 2.41
N GLN A 200 -12.69 -3.62 3.35
CA GLN A 200 -14.07 -3.16 3.09
C GLN A 200 -14.10 -1.96 2.14
N TYR A 201 -13.10 -1.10 2.19
CA TYR A 201 -12.93 -0.02 1.23
C TYR A 201 -12.27 -0.53 -0.05
N VAL A 202 -11.15 -1.24 0.06
CA VAL A 202 -10.35 -1.61 -1.11
C VAL A 202 -11.11 -2.54 -2.05
N PHE A 203 -11.80 -3.55 -1.51
CA PHE A 203 -12.55 -4.55 -2.28
C PHE A 203 -14.07 -4.45 -2.15
N GLY A 204 -14.58 -3.78 -1.12
CA GLY A 204 -16.01 -3.58 -0.87
C GLY A 204 -16.50 -2.19 -1.26
N ASN A 205 -17.54 -1.71 -0.61
CA ASN A 205 -18.23 -0.45 -0.94
C ASN A 205 -18.03 0.65 0.11
N ASP A 206 -17.21 0.41 1.15
CA ASP A 206 -16.94 1.43 2.16
C ASP A 206 -16.20 2.64 1.55
N ARG A 207 -16.26 3.76 2.26
CA ARG A 207 -15.40 4.92 2.00
C ARG A 207 -14.10 4.78 2.80
N PRO A 208 -13.00 5.45 2.39
CA PRO A 208 -11.80 5.53 3.20
C PRO A 208 -12.13 6.04 4.61
N LYS A 209 -11.50 5.45 5.63
CA LYS A 209 -11.65 5.92 7.01
C LYS A 209 -10.94 7.26 7.21
N PRO A 210 -11.45 8.13 8.11
CA PRO A 210 -10.79 9.37 8.46
C PRO A 210 -9.33 9.15 8.87
N ASN A 211 -8.44 10.03 8.40
CA ASN A 211 -7.01 10.05 8.74
C ASN A 211 -6.46 11.47 8.64
N LEU A 212 -5.17 11.66 8.99
CA LEU A 212 -4.52 12.97 9.03
C LEU A 212 -4.49 13.70 7.68
N ASN A 213 -4.56 12.94 6.57
CA ASN A 213 -4.57 13.47 5.20
C ASN A 213 -6.00 13.55 4.64
N LYS A 214 -6.93 14.14 5.39
CA LYS A 214 -8.33 14.40 4.98
C LYS A 214 -9.08 13.14 4.56
N GLY A 215 -8.77 11.99 5.16
CA GLY A 215 -9.38 10.71 4.79
C GLY A 215 -8.88 10.18 3.46
N ALA A 216 -7.60 10.39 3.13
CA ALA A 216 -6.98 9.84 1.92
C ALA A 216 -7.14 8.31 1.87
N GLY A 217 -7.52 7.81 0.70
CA GLY A 217 -7.75 6.39 0.43
C GLY A 217 -6.86 5.83 -0.67
N LEU A 218 -6.03 6.66 -1.27
CA LEU A 218 -5.06 6.28 -2.28
C LEU A 218 -3.82 7.15 -2.12
N ASP A 219 -2.65 6.53 -2.17
CA ASP A 219 -1.38 7.23 -2.35
C ASP A 219 -0.78 6.89 -3.70
N VAL A 220 -0.18 7.87 -4.37
CA VAL A 220 0.39 7.72 -5.70
C VAL A 220 1.84 8.23 -5.77
N SER A 221 2.62 7.63 -6.67
CA SER A 221 3.99 8.05 -6.92
C SER A 221 4.08 9.45 -7.54
N PRO A 222 5.27 10.12 -7.46
CA PRO A 222 5.51 11.34 -8.18
C PRO A 222 5.27 11.23 -9.70
N ALA A 223 5.57 10.06 -10.30
CA ALA A 223 5.31 9.82 -11.72
C ALA A 223 3.82 9.86 -12.06
N VAL A 224 2.98 9.26 -11.23
CA VAL A 224 1.52 9.30 -11.38
C VAL A 224 0.98 10.72 -11.19
N ARG A 225 1.43 11.42 -10.13
CA ARG A 225 1.09 12.83 -9.87
C ARG A 225 1.38 13.70 -11.09
N ASP A 226 2.60 13.62 -11.61
CA ASP A 226 3.06 14.46 -12.72
C ASP A 226 2.26 14.16 -14.00
N SER A 227 2.00 12.89 -14.28
CA SER A 227 1.23 12.45 -15.45
C SER A 227 -0.24 12.87 -15.38
N LEU A 228 -0.86 12.84 -14.20
CA LEU A 228 -2.24 13.29 -13.99
C LEU A 228 -2.36 14.82 -13.84
N GLY A 229 -1.26 15.54 -13.60
CA GLY A 229 -1.29 16.96 -13.25
C GLY A 229 -1.97 17.19 -11.90
N MET A 230 -1.62 16.38 -10.89
CA MET A 230 -2.18 16.49 -9.54
C MET A 230 -1.41 17.50 -8.69
N ASN A 231 -2.14 18.11 -7.76
CA ASN A 231 -1.57 18.73 -6.57
C ASN A 231 -1.06 17.66 -5.58
N PRO A 232 -0.26 18.01 -4.56
CA PRO A 232 0.22 17.06 -3.55
C PRO A 232 -0.90 16.30 -2.81
N THR A 233 -2.07 16.96 -2.67
CA THR A 233 -3.34 16.33 -2.24
C THR A 233 -4.40 16.75 -3.25
N ASP A 234 -5.11 15.79 -3.80
CA ASP A 234 -6.13 16.01 -4.84
C ASP A 234 -7.26 14.99 -4.69
N VAL A 235 -8.25 15.05 -5.59
CA VAL A 235 -9.33 14.08 -5.65
C VAL A 235 -9.25 13.34 -6.98
N THR A 236 -9.25 12.00 -6.90
CA THR A 236 -9.22 11.13 -8.08
C THR A 236 -10.28 10.04 -7.99
N ASP A 237 -10.53 9.38 -9.10
CA ASP A 237 -11.24 8.12 -9.16
C ASP A 237 -10.22 7.01 -9.42
N TRP A 238 -10.47 5.80 -8.88
CA TRP A 238 -9.61 4.66 -9.18
C TRP A 238 -10.40 3.36 -9.29
N ARG A 239 -9.87 2.39 -10.03
CA ARG A 239 -10.36 1.01 -10.07
C ARG A 239 -9.22 0.03 -10.31
N PHE A 240 -9.40 -1.21 -9.92
CA PHE A 240 -8.54 -2.28 -10.43
C PHE A 240 -8.78 -2.51 -11.93
N VAL A 241 -7.76 -3.00 -12.59
CA VAL A 241 -7.84 -3.41 -14.00
C VAL A 241 -7.09 -4.72 -14.22
N GLU A 242 -7.56 -5.51 -15.16
CA GLU A 242 -6.78 -6.63 -15.66
C GLU A 242 -5.63 -6.09 -16.54
N PHE A 243 -4.51 -6.82 -16.59
CA PHE A 243 -3.36 -6.38 -17.39
C PHE A 243 -3.72 -6.18 -18.86
N SER A 244 -4.62 -7.00 -19.41
CA SER A 244 -5.13 -6.87 -20.78
C SER A 244 -5.88 -5.55 -21.05
N GLU A 245 -6.39 -4.88 -20.01
CA GLU A 245 -7.07 -3.58 -20.12
C GLU A 245 -6.10 -2.40 -20.06
N VAL A 246 -4.82 -2.63 -19.71
CA VAL A 246 -3.83 -1.57 -19.55
C VAL A 246 -3.21 -1.23 -20.89
N PRO A 247 -3.47 -0.05 -21.47
CA PRO A 247 -2.82 0.37 -22.71
C PRO A 247 -1.34 0.67 -22.48
N ARG A 248 -0.54 0.64 -23.53
CA ARG A 248 0.84 1.13 -23.43
C ARG A 248 0.86 2.65 -23.19
N GLY A 249 1.83 3.09 -22.39
CA GLY A 249 2.00 4.48 -22.00
C GLY A 249 3.31 4.64 -21.21
N PRO A 250 3.53 5.80 -20.58
CA PRO A 250 4.75 6.03 -19.79
C PRO A 250 4.99 4.96 -18.71
N TRP A 251 3.93 4.41 -18.15
CA TRP A 251 3.95 3.33 -17.15
C TRP A 251 4.39 1.97 -17.68
N SER A 252 4.55 1.79 -18.99
CA SER A 252 4.87 0.49 -19.61
C SER A 252 6.34 0.31 -19.98
N THR A 253 7.21 1.29 -19.69
CA THR A 253 8.54 1.35 -20.29
C THR A 253 9.67 0.89 -19.36
N LEU A 254 9.54 1.05 -18.07
CA LEU A 254 10.60 0.82 -17.08
C LEU A 254 10.18 -0.14 -15.97
N GLY A 255 11.16 -0.80 -15.39
CA GLY A 255 11.04 -1.60 -14.18
C GLY A 255 11.10 -3.11 -14.39
N GLU A 256 11.95 -3.77 -13.61
CA GLU A 256 12.07 -5.24 -13.62
C GLU A 256 10.82 -5.95 -13.04
N ASN A 257 10.04 -5.24 -12.21
CA ASN A 257 8.74 -5.67 -11.69
C ASN A 257 7.57 -5.32 -12.63
N ASN A 258 7.83 -4.64 -13.75
CA ASN A 258 6.82 -4.16 -14.67
C ASN A 258 6.34 -5.30 -15.59
N THR A 259 5.04 -5.58 -15.58
CA THR A 259 4.43 -6.66 -16.36
C THR A 259 4.72 -6.52 -17.87
N PHE A 260 4.73 -5.29 -18.41
CA PHE A 260 5.09 -5.05 -19.82
C PHE A 260 6.54 -5.46 -20.10
N VAL A 261 7.48 -4.99 -19.29
CA VAL A 261 8.91 -5.25 -19.44
C VAL A 261 9.20 -6.75 -19.30
N ILE A 262 8.56 -7.42 -18.33
CA ILE A 262 8.68 -8.86 -18.12
C ILE A 262 8.19 -9.62 -19.35
N ASN A 263 7.03 -9.25 -19.91
CA ASN A 263 6.45 -9.92 -21.07
C ASN A 263 7.26 -9.65 -22.34
N ASP A 264 7.77 -8.44 -22.53
CA ASP A 264 8.61 -8.10 -23.69
C ASP A 264 9.94 -8.89 -23.65
N ARG A 265 10.56 -9.03 -22.48
CA ARG A 265 11.76 -9.87 -22.28
C ARG A 265 11.47 -11.35 -22.59
N LYS A 266 10.34 -11.90 -22.12
CA LYS A 266 9.94 -13.28 -22.43
C LYS A 266 9.74 -13.51 -23.93
N LYS A 267 9.08 -12.57 -24.61
CA LYS A 267 8.91 -12.64 -26.09
C LYS A 267 10.25 -12.58 -26.81
N GLY A 268 11.14 -11.67 -26.42
CA GLY A 268 12.47 -11.57 -27.00
C GLY A 268 13.29 -12.84 -26.82
N ALA A 269 13.25 -13.44 -25.63
CA ALA A 269 13.94 -14.71 -25.36
C ALA A 269 13.37 -15.88 -26.20
N ALA A 270 12.05 -15.96 -26.33
CA ALA A 270 11.41 -17.00 -27.16
C ALA A 270 11.74 -16.85 -28.64
N LEU A 271 11.79 -15.62 -29.16
CA LEU A 271 12.19 -15.35 -30.53
C LEU A 271 13.68 -15.70 -30.78
N ALA A 272 14.54 -15.39 -29.85
CA ALA A 272 15.97 -15.72 -29.94
C ALA A 272 16.19 -17.26 -29.89
N GLU A 273 15.42 -17.99 -29.12
CA GLU A 273 15.47 -19.45 -29.06
C GLU A 273 14.97 -20.08 -30.39
N ALA A 274 13.87 -19.56 -30.94
CA ALA A 274 13.32 -20.03 -32.22
C ALA A 274 14.23 -19.75 -33.43
N ALA A 275 15.09 -18.73 -33.33
CA ALA A 275 16.05 -18.33 -34.38
C ALA A 275 17.34 -19.17 -34.37
N LYS A 276 17.57 -20.02 -33.37
CA LYS A 276 18.74 -20.90 -33.33
C LYS A 276 18.64 -21.92 -34.44
N PRO A 277 19.70 -22.13 -35.24
CA PRO A 277 19.69 -23.16 -36.28
C PRO A 277 19.43 -24.53 -35.65
N SER A 278 18.47 -25.27 -36.21
CA SER A 278 18.30 -26.67 -35.82
C SER A 278 19.57 -27.41 -36.26
N GLY A 279 20.48 -27.70 -35.30
CA GLY A 279 21.70 -28.46 -35.52
C GLY A 279 21.32 -29.88 -36.00
N GLY A 280 21.14 -30.05 -37.29
CA GLY A 280 21.10 -31.39 -37.90
C GLY A 280 22.47 -32.06 -37.67
N PRO A 281 22.53 -33.38 -37.48
CA PRO A 281 23.79 -34.10 -37.34
C PRO A 281 24.62 -33.88 -38.60
N ILE A 282 25.85 -33.38 -38.42
CA ILE A 282 26.87 -33.38 -39.47
C ILE A 282 27.20 -34.84 -39.67
N VAL A 283 26.57 -35.45 -40.69
CA VAL A 283 26.98 -36.78 -41.19
C VAL A 283 28.35 -36.60 -41.84
N ARG A 284 29.39 -37.12 -41.20
CA ARG A 284 30.71 -37.29 -41.79
C ARG A 284 30.79 -38.65 -42.49
#